data_0e5a61dab8451c4a2588ff469abf18d1
#
_entry.id   0e5a61dab8451c4a2588ff469abf18d1
#
_cell.length_a   1.000
_cell.length_b   1.000
_cell.length_c   1.000
_cell.angle_alpha   90.00
_cell.angle_beta   90.00
_cell.angle_gamma   90.00
#
_symmetry.space_group_name_H-M   'P 1'
#
loop_
_entity.id
_entity.type
_entity.pdbx_description
1 polymer ?
#
loop_
_entity_poly.entity_id
_entity_poly.type
_entity_poly.pdbx_seq_one_letter_code
_entity_poly.pdbx_strand_id
1 'polypeptide(L)'
;MHHARKGSLSLLAGAMLLASAGAFATVEPAKPVTTTKELQQAKTYTVSSAPTEALELAKPTLPDLSGFTAEAAAAKINRSKPGKISVRRMMQEEALKDFIGGDNKMAEWVVRQHGIPQAIFVDDGYLNLKDLAQKLPKQYFSETAPGVYLAKLPIVVGRKGILEIDGQTQELRLSQEAGSFLVNDGQLFVRDTKVTGWREKDNGPATFRSPKEFRPFLLAWGGTETYIVNSKMASFGYANSKSYGVSISQYTPIMAYVLMRPEPTGWIVGSEFSDMW
;
A
#
# COMPACT_ATOMS: atom_id res chain seq x y z
N MET A 1 -11.55 38.44 68.75
CA MET A 1 -13.01 38.40 68.84
C MET A 1 -13.46 37.30 67.95
N HIS A 2 -13.71 36.13 68.49
CA HIS A 2 -15.00 35.44 68.62
C HIS A 2 -15.66 35.11 67.25
N HIS A 3 -16.04 33.94 66.89
CA HIS A 3 -16.37 32.69 67.67
C HIS A 3 -16.22 31.47 66.73
N ALA A 4 -15.74 30.42 67.39
CA ALA A 4 -15.90 29.05 66.91
C ALA A 4 -17.40 28.64 66.96
N ARG A 5 -17.79 27.75 66.04
CA ARG A 5 -18.84 26.77 66.32
C ARG A 5 -18.55 25.45 65.70
N LYS A 6 -18.26 24.53 66.60
CA LYS A 6 -18.32 23.09 66.42
C LYS A 6 -19.75 22.67 66.25
N GLY A 7 -20.00 21.74 65.36
CA GLY A 7 -21.25 21.02 65.23
C GLY A 7 -20.96 19.61 64.77
N SER A 8 -20.75 18.76 65.78
CA SER A 8 -20.80 17.32 65.64
C SER A 8 -22.24 16.84 65.59
N LEU A 9 -22.49 15.76 64.90
CA LEU A 9 -23.50 14.70 65.10
C LEU A 9 -23.79 14.09 63.71
N SER A 10 -24.01 12.86 63.46
CA SER A 10 -24.13 11.64 64.27
C SER A 10 -24.03 10.48 63.31
N LEU A 11 -23.43 9.44 63.73
CA LEU A 11 -23.56 8.12 63.14
C LEU A 11 -25.05 7.74 63.04
N LEU A 12 -25.44 7.26 61.86
CA LEU A 12 -26.51 6.26 61.73
C LEU A 12 -26.04 5.21 60.71
N ALA A 13 -25.60 4.14 61.32
CA ALA A 13 -25.35 2.89 60.61
C ALA A 13 -26.72 2.33 60.18
N GLY A 14 -26.95 2.34 58.89
CA GLY A 14 -28.04 1.62 58.22
C GLY A 14 -27.45 0.55 57.35
N ALA A 15 -27.21 -0.60 57.95
CA ALA A 15 -26.86 -1.80 57.20
C ALA A 15 -28.12 -2.24 56.43
N MET A 16 -28.24 -1.86 55.18
CA MET A 16 -29.12 -2.55 54.27
C MET A 16 -28.28 -3.60 53.52
N LEU A 17 -28.34 -4.80 54.06
CA LEU A 17 -28.04 -6.02 53.32
C LEU A 17 -29.08 -6.18 52.21
N LEU A 18 -28.82 -5.62 51.07
CA LEU A 18 -29.45 -6.06 49.83
C LEU A 18 -28.73 -7.33 49.38
N ALA A 19 -29.30 -8.45 49.77
CA ALA A 19 -29.00 -9.73 49.16
C ALA A 19 -29.47 -9.63 47.69
N SER A 20 -28.61 -9.15 46.81
CA SER A 20 -28.77 -9.43 45.40
C SER A 20 -28.48 -10.91 45.21
N ALA A 21 -29.52 -11.71 45.20
CA ALA A 21 -29.46 -13.06 44.65
C ALA A 21 -29.02 -12.90 43.19
N GLY A 22 -27.69 -12.93 42.97
CA GLY A 22 -27.16 -13.14 41.67
C GLY A 22 -27.65 -14.46 41.17
N ALA A 23 -28.62 -14.42 40.27
CA ALA A 23 -28.92 -15.56 39.43
C ALA A 23 -27.64 -15.88 38.67
N PHE A 24 -26.81 -16.74 39.22
CA PHE A 24 -25.85 -17.47 38.42
C PHE A 24 -26.70 -18.28 37.44
N ALA A 25 -26.87 -17.75 36.23
CA ALA A 25 -27.27 -18.58 35.13
C ALA A 25 -26.19 -19.67 35.07
N THR A 26 -26.50 -20.81 35.61
CA THR A 26 -25.75 -22.02 35.29
C THR A 26 -25.85 -22.15 33.79
N VAL A 27 -24.78 -21.77 33.10
CA VAL A 27 -24.58 -22.13 31.70
C VAL A 27 -24.54 -23.65 31.74
N GLU A 28 -25.64 -24.28 31.45
CA GLU A 28 -25.65 -25.72 31.16
C GLU A 28 -24.55 -25.90 30.08
N PRO A 29 -23.60 -26.81 30.31
CA PRO A 29 -22.63 -27.11 29.27
C PRO A 29 -23.43 -27.53 28.07
N ALA A 30 -23.29 -26.78 26.96
CA ALA A 30 -23.93 -27.09 25.72
C ALA A 30 -23.72 -28.58 25.45
N LYS A 31 -24.80 -29.34 25.49
CA LYS A 31 -24.72 -30.77 25.13
C LYS A 31 -24.07 -30.82 23.78
N PRO A 32 -23.00 -31.60 23.60
CA PRO A 32 -22.41 -31.78 22.29
C PRO A 32 -23.51 -32.28 21.35
N VAL A 33 -23.93 -31.41 20.45
CA VAL A 33 -24.95 -31.71 19.42
C VAL A 33 -24.24 -32.48 18.29
N THR A 34 -23.52 -33.52 18.66
CA THR A 34 -22.98 -34.44 17.68
C THR A 34 -23.95 -35.62 17.64
N THR A 35 -24.89 -35.54 16.76
CA THR A 35 -25.76 -36.70 16.51
C THR A 35 -24.92 -37.83 15.91
N THR A 36 -25.30 -39.06 16.21
CA THR A 36 -24.62 -40.25 15.64
C THR A 36 -24.53 -40.18 14.11
N LYS A 37 -25.46 -39.46 13.48
CA LYS A 37 -25.47 -39.22 12.03
C LYS A 37 -24.35 -38.27 11.58
N GLU A 38 -23.98 -37.23 12.36
CA GLU A 38 -22.89 -36.31 12.04
C GLU A 38 -21.54 -36.99 12.23
N LEU A 39 -21.40 -37.85 13.23
CA LEU A 39 -20.23 -38.69 13.39
C LEU A 39 -20.03 -39.67 12.24
N GLN A 40 -21.15 -40.20 11.67
CA GLN A 40 -21.09 -41.07 10.49
C GLN A 40 -20.74 -40.31 9.20
N GLN A 41 -20.94 -38.99 9.16
CA GLN A 41 -20.54 -38.12 8.02
C GLN A 41 -19.14 -37.56 8.19
N ALA A 42 -18.53 -37.67 9.36
CA ALA A 42 -17.16 -37.27 9.55
C ALA A 42 -16.26 -38.12 8.66
N LYS A 43 -15.62 -37.50 7.68
CA LYS A 43 -14.65 -38.19 6.84
C LYS A 43 -13.46 -38.59 7.72
N THR A 44 -13.23 -39.90 7.85
CA THR A 44 -12.05 -40.43 8.53
C THR A 44 -10.88 -40.24 7.59
N TYR A 45 -9.93 -39.45 7.96
CA TYR A 45 -8.67 -39.31 7.22
C TYR A 45 -7.65 -40.27 7.84
N THR A 46 -7.18 -41.24 7.05
CA THR A 46 -6.06 -42.07 7.45
C THR A 46 -4.78 -41.38 7.05
N VAL A 47 -4.00 -40.93 8.03
CA VAL A 47 -2.63 -40.45 7.77
C VAL A 47 -1.75 -41.65 7.61
N SER A 48 -1.33 -41.93 6.39
CA SER A 48 -0.37 -42.97 6.08
C SER A 48 1.03 -42.36 6.07
N SER A 49 1.97 -43.00 6.79
CA SER A 49 3.40 -42.67 6.71
C SER A 49 4.10 -43.36 5.52
N ALA A 50 3.38 -44.16 4.76
CA ALA A 50 3.95 -44.75 3.55
C ALA A 50 4.20 -43.62 2.51
N PRO A 51 5.35 -43.65 1.82
CA PRO A 51 5.56 -42.72 0.71
C PRO A 51 4.47 -43.00 -0.32
N THR A 52 3.55 -42.06 -0.46
CA THR A 52 2.64 -42.02 -1.59
C THR A 52 3.50 -41.91 -2.84
N GLU A 53 3.18 -42.68 -3.87
CA GLU A 53 3.75 -42.45 -5.19
C GLU A 53 3.76 -41.00 -5.49
N ALA A 54 4.87 -40.45 -6.00
CA ALA A 54 5.01 -39.03 -6.29
C ALA A 54 3.81 -38.59 -7.14
N LEU A 55 3.04 -37.68 -6.62
CA LEU A 55 1.88 -37.13 -7.33
C LEU A 55 2.42 -36.53 -8.62
N GLU A 56 2.26 -37.17 -9.75
CA GLU A 56 2.56 -36.58 -11.05
C GLU A 56 1.52 -35.50 -11.30
N LEU A 57 1.81 -34.30 -10.80
CA LEU A 57 1.05 -33.14 -11.16
C LEU A 57 1.31 -32.87 -12.64
N ALA A 58 0.26 -32.88 -13.44
CA ALA A 58 0.35 -32.45 -14.83
C ALA A 58 0.98 -31.04 -14.84
N LYS A 59 2.16 -30.93 -15.46
CA LYS A 59 2.82 -29.62 -15.58
C LYS A 59 1.89 -28.72 -16.41
N PRO A 60 1.43 -27.59 -15.87
CA PRO A 60 0.60 -26.69 -16.65
C PRO A 60 1.41 -26.23 -17.87
N THR A 61 0.78 -26.19 -19.03
CA THR A 61 1.36 -25.52 -20.20
C THR A 61 1.46 -24.04 -19.88
N LEU A 62 2.68 -23.55 -19.66
CA LEU A 62 2.92 -22.15 -19.43
C LEU A 62 2.73 -21.37 -20.74
N PRO A 63 2.16 -20.15 -20.69
CA PRO A 63 2.07 -19.31 -21.86
C PRO A 63 3.48 -18.93 -22.35
N ASP A 64 3.63 -18.74 -23.64
CA ASP A 64 4.87 -18.19 -24.20
C ASP A 64 5.04 -16.73 -23.78
N LEU A 65 6.07 -16.48 -22.99
CA LEU A 65 6.40 -15.14 -22.48
C LEU A 65 7.58 -14.52 -23.24
N SER A 66 8.10 -15.13 -24.29
CA SER A 66 9.29 -14.65 -25.02
C SER A 66 9.14 -13.24 -25.61
N GLY A 67 7.90 -12.81 -25.89
CA GLY A 67 7.59 -11.45 -26.35
C GLY A 67 7.49 -10.39 -25.26
N PHE A 68 7.57 -10.78 -23.96
CA PHE A 68 7.41 -9.85 -22.83
C PHE A 68 8.77 -9.42 -22.30
N THR A 69 9.49 -8.61 -23.06
CA THR A 69 10.86 -8.15 -22.74
C THR A 69 10.89 -6.67 -22.36
N ALA A 70 12.02 -6.22 -21.79
CA ALA A 70 12.23 -4.81 -21.48
C ALA A 70 12.20 -3.92 -22.73
N GLU A 71 12.73 -4.42 -23.85
CA GLU A 71 12.69 -3.73 -25.16
C GLU A 71 11.27 -3.64 -25.71
N ALA A 72 10.50 -4.72 -25.60
CA ALA A 72 9.10 -4.73 -26.03
C ALA A 72 8.25 -3.77 -25.19
N ALA A 73 8.51 -3.68 -23.88
CA ALA A 73 7.89 -2.67 -23.02
C ALA A 73 8.32 -1.25 -23.42
N ALA A 74 9.62 -1.04 -23.69
CA ALA A 74 10.15 0.25 -24.12
C ALA A 74 9.54 0.73 -25.44
N ALA A 75 9.25 -0.19 -26.37
CA ALA A 75 8.62 0.12 -27.65
C ALA A 75 7.18 0.65 -27.51
N LYS A 76 6.53 0.41 -26.38
CA LYS A 76 5.18 0.95 -26.07
C LYS A 76 5.21 2.41 -25.60
N ILE A 77 6.37 2.93 -25.23
CA ILE A 77 6.49 4.26 -24.64
C ILE A 77 6.39 5.32 -25.75
N ASN A 78 5.38 6.16 -25.67
CA ASN A 78 5.27 7.31 -26.54
C ASN A 78 6.07 8.50 -25.98
N ARG A 79 7.26 8.74 -26.55
CA ARG A 79 8.16 9.84 -26.16
C ARG A 79 8.01 11.11 -27.01
N SER A 80 7.02 11.15 -27.92
CA SER A 80 6.87 12.24 -28.87
C SER A 80 6.52 13.59 -28.24
N LYS A 81 5.89 13.56 -27.06
CA LYS A 81 5.45 14.76 -26.35
C LYS A 81 6.12 14.81 -24.97
N PRO A 82 6.90 15.85 -24.66
CA PRO A 82 7.41 16.04 -23.32
C PRO A 82 6.27 16.27 -22.33
N GLY A 83 6.36 15.60 -21.18
CA GLY A 83 5.37 15.70 -20.12
C GLY A 83 5.49 17.00 -19.33
N LYS A 84 4.43 17.31 -18.61
CA LYS A 84 4.37 18.43 -17.69
C LYS A 84 4.54 17.94 -16.26
N ILE A 85 5.25 18.72 -15.46
CA ILE A 85 5.40 18.48 -14.03
C ILE A 85 4.67 19.58 -13.28
N SER A 86 3.90 19.18 -12.27
CA SER A 86 3.32 20.11 -11.31
C SER A 86 3.40 19.55 -9.91
N VAL A 87 3.45 20.43 -8.90
CA VAL A 87 3.32 20.07 -7.50
C VAL A 87 1.99 20.62 -7.02
N ARG A 88 1.09 19.75 -6.60
CA ARG A 88 -0.28 20.10 -6.22
C ARG A 88 -0.61 19.58 -4.83
N ARG A 89 -1.63 20.20 -4.21
CA ARG A 89 -2.13 19.75 -2.91
C ARG A 89 -2.85 18.43 -3.04
N MET A 90 -2.49 17.45 -2.20
CA MET A 90 -3.08 16.12 -2.23
C MET A 90 -4.61 16.13 -2.07
N MET A 91 -5.14 17.05 -1.25
CA MET A 91 -6.59 17.18 -1.01
C MET A 91 -7.43 17.53 -2.24
N GLN A 92 -6.81 18.09 -3.26
CA GLN A 92 -7.52 18.53 -4.48
C GLN A 92 -7.58 17.43 -5.53
N GLU A 93 -6.89 16.29 -5.28
CA GLU A 93 -6.72 15.23 -6.26
C GLU A 93 -7.53 14.00 -5.87
N GLU A 94 -8.46 13.61 -6.73
CA GLU A 94 -9.36 12.46 -6.49
C GLU A 94 -8.59 11.17 -6.24
N ALA A 95 -7.52 10.92 -7.01
CA ALA A 95 -6.69 9.74 -6.87
C ALA A 95 -5.98 9.63 -5.49
N LEU A 96 -5.92 10.71 -4.74
CA LEU A 96 -5.23 10.77 -3.45
C LEU A 96 -6.19 10.87 -2.25
N LYS A 97 -7.47 11.14 -2.47
CA LYS A 97 -8.45 11.33 -1.39
C LYS A 97 -8.55 10.14 -0.45
N ASP A 98 -8.44 8.93 -0.97
CA ASP A 98 -8.49 7.71 -0.16
C ASP A 98 -7.34 7.61 0.86
N PHE A 99 -6.23 8.31 0.60
CA PHE A 99 -5.05 8.26 1.47
C PHE A 99 -5.02 9.39 2.50
N ILE A 100 -5.63 10.52 2.20
CA ILE A 100 -5.59 11.73 3.03
C ILE A 100 -6.93 12.09 3.65
N GLY A 101 -8.02 11.51 3.16
CA GLY A 101 -9.36 11.68 3.71
C GLY A 101 -9.63 10.78 4.91
N GLY A 102 -10.57 11.19 5.78
CA GLY A 102 -10.95 10.45 6.98
C GLY A 102 -10.15 10.83 8.23
N ASP A 103 -10.43 10.14 9.34
CA ASP A 103 -9.99 10.50 10.68
C ASP A 103 -8.46 10.62 10.80
N ASN A 104 -7.98 11.83 11.08
CA ASN A 104 -6.57 12.16 11.34
C ASN A 104 -5.55 11.88 10.23
N LYS A 105 -5.93 11.34 9.09
CA LYS A 105 -4.99 11.07 7.99
C LYS A 105 -4.33 12.34 7.46
N MET A 106 -5.08 13.42 7.32
CA MET A 106 -4.53 14.71 6.94
C MET A 106 -3.44 15.18 7.91
N ALA A 107 -3.65 15.05 9.21
CA ALA A 107 -2.68 15.45 10.23
C ALA A 107 -1.38 14.63 10.11
N GLU A 108 -1.48 13.34 9.80
CA GLU A 108 -0.31 12.49 9.55
C GLU A 108 0.53 13.02 8.39
N TRP A 109 -0.09 13.37 7.27
CA TRP A 109 0.62 13.91 6.11
C TRP A 109 1.21 15.31 6.36
N VAL A 110 0.50 16.16 7.11
CA VAL A 110 1.02 17.48 7.55
C VAL A 110 2.30 17.30 8.37
N VAL A 111 2.32 16.33 9.29
CA VAL A 111 3.50 16.03 10.10
C VAL A 111 4.64 15.51 9.24
N ARG A 112 4.38 14.58 8.31
CA ARG A 112 5.40 14.01 7.44
C ARG A 112 6.04 15.01 6.50
N GLN A 113 5.24 15.90 5.94
CA GLN A 113 5.72 16.89 4.95
C GLN A 113 6.01 18.27 5.56
N HIS A 114 5.84 18.43 6.88
CA HIS A 114 6.03 19.69 7.59
C HIS A 114 5.22 20.87 7.00
N GLY A 115 4.03 20.57 6.48
CA GLY A 115 3.19 21.58 5.84
C GLY A 115 1.96 20.99 5.17
N ILE A 116 1.34 21.77 4.30
CA ILE A 116 0.18 21.31 3.52
C ILE A 116 0.60 20.14 2.62
N PRO A 117 -0.06 18.98 2.72
CA PRO A 117 0.33 17.80 1.96
C PRO A 117 0.25 18.03 0.45
N GLN A 118 1.35 17.73 -0.22
CA GLN A 118 1.55 17.90 -1.66
C GLN A 118 2.00 16.59 -2.31
N ALA A 119 1.83 16.50 -3.62
CA ALA A 119 2.34 15.44 -4.46
C ALA A 119 2.88 16.00 -5.78
N ILE A 120 3.82 15.29 -6.38
CA ILE A 120 4.37 15.55 -7.71
C ILE A 120 3.43 14.89 -8.72
N PHE A 121 3.05 15.61 -9.76
CA PHE A 121 2.24 15.09 -10.86
C PHE A 121 3.01 15.11 -12.16
N VAL A 122 3.00 13.97 -12.83
CA VAL A 122 3.49 13.77 -14.21
C VAL A 122 2.26 13.81 -15.11
N ASP A 123 2.07 14.92 -15.80
CA ASP A 123 0.88 15.16 -16.61
C ASP A 123 1.22 15.26 -18.12
N ASP A 124 0.31 14.80 -18.95
CA ASP A 124 0.18 15.14 -20.36
C ASP A 124 1.45 14.94 -21.21
N GLY A 125 2.07 13.78 -21.11
CA GLY A 125 3.23 13.38 -21.90
C GLY A 125 4.30 12.63 -21.11
N TYR A 126 5.43 12.42 -21.73
CA TYR A 126 6.52 11.60 -21.27
C TYR A 126 7.52 12.36 -20.38
N LEU A 127 7.91 11.74 -19.28
CA LEU A 127 9.00 12.16 -18.40
C LEU A 127 9.77 10.93 -17.88
N ASN A 128 11.05 11.15 -17.59
CA ASN A 128 11.89 10.22 -16.82
C ASN A 128 12.34 10.85 -15.50
N LEU A 129 13.07 10.10 -14.66
CA LEU A 129 13.50 10.61 -13.35
C LEU A 129 14.52 11.75 -13.44
N LYS A 130 15.33 11.78 -14.49
CA LYS A 130 16.28 12.88 -14.73
C LYS A 130 15.55 14.20 -15.01
N ASP A 131 14.46 14.14 -15.78
CA ASP A 131 13.59 15.30 -16.00
C ASP A 131 12.99 15.82 -14.70
N LEU A 132 12.53 14.90 -13.81
CA LEU A 132 12.02 15.27 -12.50
C LEU A 132 13.10 15.96 -11.65
N ALA A 133 14.31 15.40 -11.60
CA ALA A 133 15.42 15.95 -10.82
C ALA A 133 15.87 17.33 -11.33
N GLN A 134 15.78 17.58 -12.64
CA GLN A 134 16.15 18.86 -13.23
C GLN A 134 15.10 19.96 -13.01
N LYS A 135 13.83 19.60 -12.95
CA LYS A 135 12.71 20.55 -12.95
C LYS A 135 12.13 20.79 -11.56
N LEU A 136 12.34 19.90 -10.61
CA LEU A 136 11.79 20.00 -9.26
C LEU A 136 12.79 20.54 -8.24
N PRO A 137 12.31 21.26 -7.21
CA PRO A 137 13.13 21.59 -6.06
C PRO A 137 13.75 20.34 -5.42
N LYS A 138 15.04 20.40 -5.10
CA LYS A 138 15.80 19.27 -4.51
C LYS A 138 15.19 18.74 -3.20
N GLN A 139 14.46 19.58 -2.48
CA GLN A 139 13.74 19.19 -1.28
C GLN A 139 12.58 18.23 -1.54
N TYR A 140 12.06 18.16 -2.77
CA TYR A 140 10.95 17.29 -3.16
C TYR A 140 11.44 16.05 -3.92
N PHE A 141 12.43 16.27 -4.80
CA PHE A 141 13.00 15.20 -5.61
C PHE A 141 14.45 15.53 -5.96
N SER A 142 15.37 14.62 -5.70
CA SER A 142 16.79 14.86 -5.94
C SER A 142 17.54 13.61 -6.38
N GLU A 143 18.54 13.80 -7.21
CA GLU A 143 19.57 12.79 -7.43
C GLU A 143 20.59 12.87 -6.27
N THR A 144 20.72 11.81 -5.50
CA THR A 144 21.57 11.74 -4.29
C THR A 144 22.94 11.13 -4.57
N ALA A 145 23.03 10.33 -5.62
CA ALA A 145 24.25 9.78 -6.21
C ALA A 145 23.97 9.52 -7.70
N PRO A 146 24.97 9.30 -8.55
CA PRO A 146 24.74 9.04 -9.96
C PRO A 146 23.72 7.92 -10.19
N GLY A 147 22.59 8.25 -10.83
CA GLY A 147 21.49 7.32 -11.08
C GLY A 147 20.65 6.93 -9.86
N VAL A 148 20.90 7.50 -8.69
CA VAL A 148 20.11 7.23 -7.46
C VAL A 148 19.27 8.43 -7.11
N TYR A 149 17.96 8.27 -7.16
CA TYR A 149 17.02 9.35 -6.92
C TYR A 149 16.25 9.13 -5.61
N LEU A 150 15.99 10.22 -4.90
CA LEU A 150 15.16 10.24 -3.68
C LEU A 150 13.93 11.11 -3.90
N ALA A 151 12.76 10.50 -3.79
CA ALA A 151 11.48 11.21 -3.79
C ALA A 151 11.00 11.42 -2.35
N LYS A 152 10.70 12.66 -1.99
CA LYS A 152 10.16 13.04 -0.69
C LYS A 152 8.67 13.42 -0.74
N LEU A 153 8.11 13.53 -1.93
CA LEU A 153 6.66 13.66 -2.12
C LEU A 153 6.14 12.42 -2.86
N PRO A 154 4.87 12.08 -2.69
CA PRO A 154 4.20 11.13 -3.55
C PRO A 154 4.32 11.54 -5.03
N ILE A 155 4.49 10.56 -5.91
CA ILE A 155 4.53 10.78 -7.36
C ILE A 155 3.25 10.19 -7.95
N VAL A 156 2.51 10.99 -8.68
CA VAL A 156 1.28 10.60 -9.37
C VAL A 156 1.51 10.73 -10.87
N VAL A 157 1.40 9.61 -11.57
CA VAL A 157 1.34 9.61 -13.03
C VAL A 157 -0.10 9.87 -13.41
N GLY A 158 -0.39 11.06 -13.90
CA GLY A 158 -1.74 11.46 -14.26
C GLY A 158 -2.23 10.75 -15.53
N ARG A 159 -3.51 10.84 -15.82
CA ARG A 159 -4.25 10.11 -16.85
C ARG A 159 -3.61 10.10 -18.25
N LYS A 160 -2.94 11.18 -18.63
CA LYS A 160 -2.20 11.33 -19.90
C LYS A 160 -0.69 11.39 -19.69
N GLY A 161 -0.23 11.13 -18.48
CA GLY A 161 1.17 11.10 -18.11
C GLY A 161 1.81 9.76 -18.44
N ILE A 162 3.07 9.82 -18.78
CA ILE A 162 3.92 8.66 -19.01
C ILE A 162 5.18 8.86 -18.18
N LEU A 163 5.41 8.00 -17.20
CA LEU A 163 6.64 7.99 -16.40
C LEU A 163 7.47 6.76 -16.73
N GLU A 164 8.70 6.98 -17.14
CA GLU A 164 9.69 5.93 -17.33
C GLU A 164 10.75 5.97 -16.23
N ILE A 165 10.99 4.82 -15.61
CA ILE A 165 12.09 4.54 -14.69
C ILE A 165 12.88 3.40 -15.35
N ASP A 166 14.00 3.72 -15.98
CA ASP A 166 14.75 2.79 -16.83
C ASP A 166 16.12 2.43 -16.26
N GLY A 167 16.88 1.61 -16.99
CA GLY A 167 18.20 1.14 -16.60
C GLY A 167 19.29 2.22 -16.45
N GLN A 168 19.05 3.47 -16.84
CA GLN A 168 19.92 4.62 -16.48
C GLN A 168 19.70 5.02 -15.02
N THR A 169 18.57 4.66 -14.45
CA THR A 169 18.26 4.78 -13.03
C THR A 169 18.76 3.54 -12.31
N GLN A 170 19.76 3.68 -11.45
CA GLN A 170 20.20 2.59 -10.59
C GLN A 170 19.16 2.28 -9.51
N GLU A 171 18.60 3.31 -8.89
CA GLU A 171 17.59 3.15 -7.84
C GLU A 171 16.71 4.41 -7.70
N LEU A 172 15.40 4.20 -7.65
CA LEU A 172 14.46 5.19 -7.12
C LEU A 172 14.14 4.86 -5.66
N ARG A 173 14.43 5.78 -4.76
CA ARG A 173 14.12 5.70 -3.33
C ARG A 173 12.90 6.53 -3.01
N LEU A 174 11.92 5.91 -2.35
CA LEU A 174 10.72 6.59 -1.88
C LEU A 174 10.85 6.80 -0.36
N SER A 175 10.89 8.05 0.09
CA SER A 175 11.07 8.39 1.51
C SER A 175 9.89 7.91 2.36
N GLN A 176 10.19 7.08 3.36
CA GLN A 176 9.23 6.64 4.36
C GLN A 176 8.83 7.80 5.29
N GLU A 177 9.81 8.58 5.74
CA GLU A 177 9.59 9.68 6.67
C GLU A 177 8.70 10.75 6.06
N ALA A 178 9.00 11.15 4.83
CA ALA A 178 8.25 12.19 4.13
C ALA A 178 6.93 11.68 3.52
N GLY A 179 6.68 10.37 3.58
CA GLY A 179 5.43 9.78 3.10
C GLY A 179 5.36 9.67 1.58
N SER A 180 6.46 9.35 0.91
CA SER A 180 6.48 9.17 -0.54
C SER A 180 5.89 7.82 -0.95
N PHE A 181 5.16 7.79 -2.06
CA PHE A 181 4.62 6.59 -2.71
C PHE A 181 4.34 6.87 -4.19
N LEU A 182 4.02 5.83 -4.97
CA LEU A 182 3.68 5.94 -6.38
C LEU A 182 2.20 5.67 -6.61
N VAL A 183 1.56 6.52 -7.39
CA VAL A 183 0.22 6.28 -7.95
C VAL A 183 0.30 6.34 -9.47
N ASN A 184 -0.15 5.31 -10.13
CA ASN A 184 -0.29 5.31 -11.58
C ASN A 184 -1.77 5.46 -11.96
N ASP A 185 -2.12 6.60 -12.55
CA ASP A 185 -3.41 6.87 -13.20
C ASP A 185 -3.24 7.06 -14.73
N GLY A 186 -2.05 6.75 -15.26
CA GLY A 186 -1.66 6.85 -16.66
C GLY A 186 -0.85 5.65 -17.13
N GLN A 187 0.40 5.90 -17.56
CA GLN A 187 1.34 4.86 -17.99
C GLN A 187 2.62 4.90 -17.16
N LEU A 188 2.95 3.80 -16.52
CA LEU A 188 4.17 3.65 -15.73
C LEU A 188 5.03 2.50 -16.28
N PHE A 189 6.27 2.81 -16.59
CA PHE A 189 7.27 1.86 -17.06
C PHE A 189 8.44 1.81 -16.07
N VAL A 190 8.69 0.64 -15.48
CA VAL A 190 9.81 0.36 -14.58
C VAL A 190 10.61 -0.77 -15.23
N ARG A 191 11.81 -0.46 -15.71
CA ARG A 191 12.61 -1.39 -16.52
C ARG A 191 14.07 -1.42 -16.10
N ASP A 192 14.63 -2.61 -15.88
CA ASP A 192 16.06 -2.82 -15.61
C ASP A 192 16.60 -1.95 -14.47
N THR A 193 15.80 -1.77 -13.40
CA THR A 193 16.09 -0.84 -12.32
C THR A 193 15.59 -1.33 -10.97
N LYS A 194 15.81 -0.53 -9.93
CA LYS A 194 15.33 -0.81 -8.57
C LYS A 194 14.47 0.32 -8.04
N VAL A 195 13.37 -0.02 -7.38
CA VAL A 195 12.53 0.94 -6.63
C VAL A 195 12.40 0.46 -5.19
N THR A 196 12.77 1.31 -4.23
CA THR A 196 12.89 0.91 -2.83
C THR A 196 12.14 1.88 -1.92
N GLY A 197 11.35 1.35 -1.00
CA GLY A 197 10.95 2.11 0.18
C GLY A 197 12.20 2.42 1.02
N TRP A 198 12.43 3.70 1.31
CA TRP A 198 13.70 4.15 1.90
C TRP A 198 13.47 4.84 3.22
N ARG A 199 14.18 4.39 4.24
CA ARG A 199 14.20 5.03 5.57
C ARG A 199 15.42 5.94 5.65
N GLU A 200 15.20 7.25 5.54
CA GLU A 200 16.27 8.24 5.50
C GLU A 200 17.10 8.24 6.79
N LYS A 201 16.45 8.08 7.94
CA LYS A 201 17.11 8.04 9.25
C LYS A 201 18.13 6.91 9.38
N ASP A 202 17.86 5.77 8.77
CA ASP A 202 18.73 4.61 8.81
C ASP A 202 19.66 4.56 7.59
N ASN A 203 19.47 5.48 6.63
CA ASN A 203 20.12 5.47 5.33
C ASN A 203 20.05 4.08 4.67
N GLY A 204 18.86 3.48 4.69
CA GLY A 204 18.65 2.11 4.24
C GLY A 204 17.21 1.81 3.82
N PRO A 205 16.94 0.59 3.32
CA PRO A 205 15.59 0.16 2.98
C PRO A 205 14.63 0.29 4.17
N ALA A 206 13.40 0.68 3.90
CA ALA A 206 12.32 0.75 4.88
C ALA A 206 11.80 -0.66 5.20
N THR A 207 12.69 -1.53 5.73
CA THR A 207 12.35 -2.91 6.09
C THR A 207 11.17 -2.97 7.05
N PHE A 208 10.38 -4.04 6.91
CA PHE A 208 9.17 -4.23 7.72
C PHE A 208 9.48 -4.29 9.22
N ARG A 209 8.75 -3.50 9.99
CA ARG A 209 8.83 -3.48 11.45
C ARG A 209 7.45 -3.68 12.10
N SER A 210 6.42 -3.11 11.51
CA SER A 210 5.06 -3.17 12.05
C SER A 210 4.03 -2.99 10.92
N PRO A 211 2.89 -3.70 10.98
CA PRO A 211 1.83 -3.54 9.99
C PRO A 211 1.22 -2.14 9.97
N LYS A 212 1.32 -1.39 11.05
CA LYS A 212 0.77 -0.03 11.16
C LYS A 212 1.75 1.07 10.74
N GLU A 213 3.03 0.73 10.62
CA GLU A 213 4.05 1.70 10.20
C GLU A 213 3.91 1.98 8.71
N PHE A 214 3.75 3.25 8.36
CA PHE A 214 3.71 3.64 6.95
C PHE A 214 4.97 3.16 6.24
N ARG A 215 4.77 2.52 5.10
CA ARG A 215 5.82 2.20 4.13
C ARG A 215 5.36 2.62 2.75
N PRO A 216 6.27 3.07 1.88
CA PRO A 216 5.96 3.36 0.49
C PRO A 216 5.21 2.22 -0.20
N PHE A 217 4.48 2.53 -1.24
CA PHE A 217 3.73 1.55 -2.02
C PHE A 217 3.54 2.05 -3.46
N LEU A 218 3.15 1.14 -4.34
CA LEU A 218 2.69 1.44 -5.70
C LEU A 218 1.21 1.06 -5.82
N LEU A 219 0.41 1.99 -6.31
CA LEU A 219 -0.98 1.75 -6.66
C LEU A 219 -1.24 2.12 -8.11
N ALA A 220 -1.84 1.21 -8.88
CA ALA A 220 -2.35 1.45 -10.22
C ALA A 220 -3.86 1.19 -10.26
N TRP A 221 -4.60 2.05 -10.95
CA TRP A 221 -6.05 2.00 -11.06
C TRP A 221 -6.51 1.44 -12.41
N GLY A 222 -7.80 1.22 -12.56
CA GLY A 222 -8.41 0.87 -13.84
C GLY A 222 -8.13 1.89 -14.95
N GLY A 223 -7.97 1.40 -16.16
CA GLY A 223 -7.61 2.19 -17.34
C GLY A 223 -6.15 2.64 -17.40
N THR A 224 -5.29 2.09 -16.55
CA THR A 224 -3.86 2.39 -16.54
C THR A 224 -3.04 1.29 -17.20
N GLU A 225 -1.83 1.63 -17.58
CA GLU A 225 -0.84 0.68 -18.07
C GLU A 225 0.36 0.67 -17.12
N THR A 226 0.74 -0.51 -16.62
CA THR A 226 1.85 -0.68 -15.68
C THR A 226 2.78 -1.78 -16.16
N TYR A 227 4.02 -1.43 -16.48
CA TYR A 227 5.03 -2.35 -16.93
C TYR A 227 6.18 -2.39 -15.95
N ILE A 228 6.41 -3.54 -15.29
CA ILE A 228 7.53 -3.78 -14.37
C ILE A 228 8.31 -4.95 -14.95
N VAL A 229 9.44 -4.67 -15.57
CA VAL A 229 10.22 -5.66 -16.31
C VAL A 229 11.67 -5.66 -15.86
N ASN A 230 12.23 -6.83 -15.56
CA ASN A 230 13.60 -7.05 -15.10
C ASN A 230 14.00 -6.11 -13.94
N SER A 231 13.08 -5.81 -13.03
CA SER A 231 13.27 -4.79 -12.02
C SER A 231 13.10 -5.34 -10.62
N LYS A 232 13.61 -4.61 -9.62
CA LYS A 232 13.45 -4.97 -8.22
C LYS A 232 12.59 -3.95 -7.50
N MET A 233 11.52 -4.43 -6.84
CA MET A 233 10.66 -3.62 -5.98
C MET A 233 10.86 -4.10 -4.54
N ALA A 234 11.27 -3.23 -3.62
CA ALA A 234 11.63 -3.67 -2.28
C ALA A 234 11.10 -2.76 -1.17
N SER A 235 10.77 -3.36 -0.02
CA SER A 235 10.41 -2.68 1.22
C SER A 235 9.15 -1.82 1.08
N PHE A 236 8.09 -2.40 0.54
CA PHE A 236 6.84 -1.73 0.25
C PHE A 236 5.67 -2.27 1.07
N GLY A 237 4.74 -1.36 1.34
CA GLY A 237 3.42 -1.69 1.84
C GLY A 237 3.28 -1.73 3.35
N TYR A 238 2.06 -1.48 3.80
CA TYR A 238 1.64 -1.55 5.20
C TYR A 238 0.13 -1.83 5.29
N ALA A 239 -0.38 -2.13 6.49
CA ALA A 239 -1.78 -2.48 6.71
C ALA A 239 -2.72 -1.27 6.58
N ASN A 240 -2.88 -0.76 5.37
CA ASN A 240 -3.89 0.24 5.03
C ASN A 240 -4.49 -0.11 3.66
N SER A 241 -5.72 0.32 3.41
CA SER A 241 -6.41 0.04 2.16
C SER A 241 -5.59 0.44 0.94
N LYS A 242 -5.45 -0.48 -0.02
CA LYS A 242 -4.72 -0.29 -1.29
C LYS A 242 -3.22 -0.02 -1.17
N SER A 243 -2.66 -0.12 0.04
CA SER A 243 -1.24 0.17 0.34
C SER A 243 -0.41 -1.09 0.60
N TYR A 244 -0.78 -2.23 -0.01
CA TYR A 244 -0.22 -3.56 0.26
C TYR A 244 1.10 -3.87 -0.47
N GLY A 245 1.87 -2.87 -0.82
CA GLY A 245 3.10 -3.03 -1.58
C GLY A 245 2.92 -2.61 -3.03
N VAL A 246 2.56 -3.52 -3.91
CA VAL A 246 2.17 -3.24 -5.30
C VAL A 246 0.74 -3.68 -5.51
N SER A 247 -0.14 -2.75 -5.82
CA SER A 247 -1.56 -2.99 -6.04
C SER A 247 -1.96 -2.52 -7.44
N ILE A 248 -2.51 -3.43 -8.24
CA ILE A 248 -3.13 -3.11 -9.52
C ILE A 248 -4.61 -3.46 -9.36
N SER A 249 -5.46 -2.45 -9.37
CA SER A 249 -6.86 -2.58 -8.97
C SER A 249 -7.80 -2.00 -10.02
N GLN A 250 -8.92 -2.69 -10.27
CA GLN A 250 -10.02 -2.12 -11.02
C GLN A 250 -10.98 -1.37 -10.07
N TYR A 251 -11.66 -0.38 -10.60
CA TYR A 251 -12.79 0.24 -9.94
C TYR A 251 -13.96 -0.75 -9.78
N THR A 252 -14.85 -0.48 -8.85
CA THR A 252 -16.12 -1.22 -8.84
C THR A 252 -16.81 -1.09 -10.18
N PRO A 253 -17.62 -2.07 -10.64
CA PRO A 253 -18.27 -2.03 -11.96
C PRO A 253 -19.02 -0.71 -12.22
N ILE A 254 -19.73 -0.21 -11.22
CA ILE A 254 -20.46 1.06 -11.33
C ILE A 254 -19.49 2.24 -11.54
N MET A 255 -18.43 2.31 -10.74
CA MET A 255 -17.44 3.39 -10.85
C MET A 255 -16.64 3.28 -12.15
N ALA A 256 -16.27 2.09 -12.58
CA ALA A 256 -15.60 1.88 -13.87
C ALA A 256 -16.46 2.37 -15.04
N TYR A 257 -17.76 2.10 -15.00
CA TYR A 257 -18.72 2.59 -16.00
C TYR A 257 -18.85 4.12 -15.96
N VAL A 258 -19.08 4.71 -14.78
CA VAL A 258 -19.25 6.17 -14.61
C VAL A 258 -17.99 6.92 -15.04
N LEU A 259 -16.81 6.40 -14.69
CA LEU A 259 -15.53 7.02 -15.02
C LEU A 259 -15.03 6.67 -16.42
N MET A 260 -15.74 5.83 -17.16
CA MET A 260 -15.35 5.29 -18.47
C MET A 260 -13.91 4.74 -18.45
N ARG A 261 -13.62 3.92 -17.42
CA ARG A 261 -12.28 3.35 -17.22
C ARG A 261 -12.27 1.86 -17.56
N PRO A 262 -11.49 1.45 -18.57
CA PRO A 262 -11.29 0.03 -18.88
C PRO A 262 -10.52 -0.67 -17.75
N GLU A 263 -10.33 -1.97 -17.87
CA GLU A 263 -9.46 -2.72 -16.97
C GLU A 263 -8.01 -2.22 -17.05
N PRO A 264 -7.27 -2.29 -15.92
CA PRO A 264 -5.84 -2.01 -15.96
C PRO A 264 -5.12 -3.07 -16.77
N THR A 265 -4.10 -2.67 -17.50
CA THR A 265 -3.26 -3.55 -18.29
C THR A 265 -1.80 -3.40 -17.93
N GLY A 266 -0.99 -4.37 -18.32
CA GLY A 266 0.45 -4.29 -18.11
C GLY A 266 1.13 -5.65 -18.01
N TRP A 267 2.43 -5.60 -17.73
CA TRP A 267 3.28 -6.77 -17.57
C TRP A 267 4.09 -6.68 -16.28
N ILE A 268 4.21 -7.80 -15.59
CA ILE A 268 5.17 -7.99 -14.50
C ILE A 268 5.99 -9.21 -14.87
N VAL A 269 7.20 -9.01 -15.39
CA VAL A 269 8.03 -10.07 -15.97
C VAL A 269 9.49 -9.91 -15.53
N GLY A 270 10.15 -11.02 -15.19
CA GLY A 270 11.55 -11.05 -14.82
C GLY A 270 11.90 -10.19 -13.60
N SER A 271 10.92 -9.86 -12.77
CA SER A 271 11.06 -8.90 -11.69
C SER A 271 11.01 -9.55 -10.32
N GLU A 272 11.71 -8.97 -9.35
CA GLU A 272 11.79 -9.42 -7.97
C GLU A 272 11.01 -8.47 -7.06
N PHE A 273 10.21 -9.05 -6.17
CA PHE A 273 9.47 -8.35 -5.13
C PHE A 273 9.92 -8.89 -3.78
N SER A 274 10.50 -8.04 -2.94
CA SER A 274 11.03 -8.45 -1.64
C SER A 274 10.58 -7.52 -0.53
N ASP A 275 10.41 -8.08 0.69
CA ASP A 275 9.97 -7.33 1.86
C ASP A 275 8.68 -6.54 1.58
N MET A 276 7.69 -7.20 1.00
CA MET A 276 6.34 -6.67 0.75
C MET A 276 5.42 -6.93 1.94
N TRP A 277 4.41 -6.07 2.07
CA TRP A 277 3.30 -6.33 3.01
C TRP A 277 2.26 -7.21 2.36
#